data_f119dce4c6fe11ccf9fee57167d4ae14
#
_entry.id   f119dce4c6fe11ccf9fee57167d4ae14
#
_cell.length_a   1.000
_cell.length_b   1.000
_cell.length_c   1.000
_cell.angle_alpha   90.00
_cell.angle_beta   90.00
_cell.angle_gamma   90.00
#
_symmetry.space_group_name_H-M   'P 1'
#
loop_
_entity.id
_entity.type
_entity.pdbx_description
1 polymer ?
#
loop_
_entity_poly.entity_id
_entity_poly.type
_entity_poly.pdbx_seq_one_letter_code
_entity_poly.pdbx_strand_id
1 'polypeptide(L)'
;MNKSCFKIITVSLAMLFSACVFSQSVSINNNGAAADSTAMLDVSSTTKGLLIPRMTAQQRTAIASPATGLLVYQVDGDPGFYYYNGAGWFLLVTSAVNTDRQNSLIYTVKGF
;
A
#
# COMPACT_ATOMS: atom_id res chain seq x y z
N MET A 1 50.11 -0.37 -27.76
CA MET A 1 48.84 -1.06 -27.49
C MET A 1 47.91 -0.89 -28.70
N ASN A 2 47.43 -1.99 -29.26
CA ASN A 2 46.64 -1.97 -30.49
C ASN A 2 45.26 -1.29 -30.23
N LYS A 3 44.81 -0.40 -31.12
CA LYS A 3 43.55 0.34 -30.97
C LYS A 3 42.34 -0.58 -30.75
N SER A 4 42.37 -1.80 -31.27
CA SER A 4 41.35 -2.83 -31.04
C SER A 4 41.36 -3.39 -29.61
N CYS A 5 42.54 -3.59 -29.01
CA CYS A 5 42.66 -4.03 -27.62
C CYS A 5 42.14 -3.00 -26.64
N PHE A 6 42.39 -1.71 -26.89
CA PHE A 6 41.88 -0.62 -26.05
C PHE A 6 40.35 -0.55 -26.09
N LYS A 7 39.72 -0.73 -27.26
CA LYS A 7 38.24 -0.74 -27.41
C LYS A 7 37.59 -1.92 -26.67
N ILE A 8 38.25 -3.11 -26.72
CA ILE A 8 37.73 -4.30 -26.01
C ILE A 8 37.82 -4.12 -24.51
N ILE A 9 38.88 -3.54 -23.98
CA ILE A 9 39.07 -3.27 -22.56
C ILE A 9 38.03 -2.24 -22.05
N THR A 10 37.73 -1.18 -22.83
CA THR A 10 36.74 -0.17 -22.48
C THR A 10 35.31 -0.73 -22.46
N VAL A 11 34.96 -1.58 -23.43
CA VAL A 11 33.62 -2.24 -23.46
C VAL A 11 33.49 -3.27 -22.34
N SER A 12 34.55 -4.03 -22.03
CA SER A 12 34.56 -4.99 -20.93
C SER A 12 34.47 -4.30 -19.57
N LEU A 13 35.13 -3.16 -19.39
CA LEU A 13 35.05 -2.38 -18.14
C LEU A 13 33.68 -1.73 -17.96
N ALA A 14 33.00 -1.31 -19.04
CA ALA A 14 31.64 -0.80 -19.00
C ALA A 14 30.58 -1.87 -18.63
N MET A 15 30.80 -3.13 -19.02
CA MET A 15 29.94 -4.25 -18.64
C MET A 15 30.08 -4.68 -17.15
N LEU A 16 31.23 -4.44 -16.54
CA LEU A 16 31.47 -4.73 -15.12
C LEU A 16 30.75 -3.72 -14.17
N PHE A 17 30.27 -2.59 -14.70
CA PHE A 17 29.51 -1.59 -13.94
C PHE A 17 28.00 -1.81 -13.98
N SER A 18 27.53 -2.94 -14.49
CA SER A 18 26.15 -3.38 -14.31
C SER A 18 25.95 -3.84 -12.86
N ALA A 19 26.06 -2.90 -11.92
CA ALA A 19 25.74 -3.15 -10.54
C ALA A 19 24.28 -3.56 -10.46
N CYS A 20 24.02 -4.75 -9.92
CA CYS A 20 22.69 -5.19 -9.55
C CYS A 20 22.10 -4.17 -8.57
N VAL A 21 21.21 -3.32 -9.06
CA VAL A 21 20.45 -2.40 -8.21
C VAL A 21 19.36 -3.22 -7.55
N PHE A 22 19.65 -3.83 -6.43
CA PHE A 22 18.62 -4.39 -5.54
C PHE A 22 17.98 -3.23 -4.78
N SER A 23 17.00 -2.58 -5.39
CA SER A 23 16.11 -1.71 -4.62
C SER A 23 15.11 -2.61 -3.88
N GLN A 24 15.31 -2.78 -2.58
CA GLN A 24 14.46 -3.63 -1.75
C GLN A 24 13.27 -2.87 -1.14
N SER A 25 13.24 -1.55 -1.25
CA SER A 25 12.17 -0.69 -0.78
C SER A 25 11.91 0.45 -1.75
N VAL A 26 10.66 0.93 -1.77
CA VAL A 26 10.22 2.04 -2.62
C VAL A 26 9.94 3.25 -1.74
N SER A 27 10.62 4.38 -2.02
CA SER A 27 10.34 5.67 -1.41
C SER A 27 9.68 6.60 -2.42
N ILE A 28 8.54 7.19 -2.05
CA ILE A 28 7.83 8.21 -2.82
C ILE A 28 7.81 9.49 -2.00
N ASN A 29 8.65 10.46 -2.37
CA ASN A 29 8.75 11.76 -1.72
C ASN A 29 9.24 12.82 -2.70
N ASN A 30 9.29 14.08 -2.27
CA ASN A 30 9.74 15.20 -3.08
C ASN A 30 11.16 15.70 -2.74
N ASN A 31 11.84 15.05 -1.79
CA ASN A 31 13.18 15.45 -1.32
C ASN A 31 14.28 14.41 -1.59
N GLY A 32 13.95 13.27 -2.22
CA GLY A 32 14.90 12.21 -2.55
C GLY A 32 15.38 11.40 -1.34
N ALA A 33 14.68 11.47 -0.20
CA ALA A 33 15.03 10.67 0.97
C ALA A 33 14.84 9.16 0.69
N ALA A 34 15.72 8.34 1.25
CA ALA A 34 15.55 6.90 1.24
C ALA A 34 14.30 6.49 2.03
N ALA A 35 13.72 5.34 1.70
CA ALA A 35 12.63 4.77 2.49
C ALA A 35 13.10 4.44 3.91
N ASP A 36 12.19 4.49 4.89
CA ASP A 36 12.45 3.95 6.23
C ASP A 36 12.88 2.50 6.14
N SER A 37 13.88 2.10 6.91
CA SER A 37 14.48 0.76 6.88
C SER A 37 13.50 -0.37 7.22
N THR A 38 12.38 -0.05 7.85
CA THR A 38 11.31 -0.99 8.24
C THR A 38 10.16 -1.04 7.22
N ALA A 39 10.19 -0.16 6.20
CA ALA A 39 9.13 -0.04 5.20
C ALA A 39 9.56 -0.60 3.83
N MET A 40 8.70 -1.42 3.22
CA MET A 40 8.84 -1.81 1.81
C MET A 40 8.32 -0.72 0.86
N LEU A 41 7.33 0.06 1.31
CA LEU A 41 6.82 1.25 0.64
C LEU A 41 6.73 2.38 1.67
N ASP A 42 7.44 3.47 1.43
CA ASP A 42 7.43 4.68 2.24
C ASP A 42 6.93 5.86 1.38
N VAL A 43 5.77 6.42 1.74
CA VAL A 43 5.18 7.56 1.04
C VAL A 43 5.17 8.77 1.97
N SER A 44 6.02 9.75 1.70
CA SER A 44 6.17 10.95 2.52
C SER A 44 5.78 12.22 1.76
N SER A 45 4.80 12.97 2.29
CA SER A 45 4.37 14.26 1.74
C SER A 45 3.70 15.10 2.82
N THR A 46 3.90 16.42 2.75
CA THR A 46 3.23 17.42 3.61
C THR A 46 1.98 18.01 2.93
N THR A 47 1.76 17.72 1.64
CA THR A 47 0.69 18.34 0.84
C THR A 47 -0.16 17.36 0.06
N LYS A 48 0.24 16.07 -0.01
CA LYS A 48 -0.45 15.02 -0.77
C LYS A 48 -0.66 13.80 0.09
N GLY A 49 -1.76 13.07 -0.15
CA GLY A 49 -2.06 11.80 0.48
C GLY A 49 -1.87 10.62 -0.48
N LEU A 50 -2.16 9.43 0.02
CA LEU A 50 -2.22 8.20 -0.77
C LEU A 50 -3.67 7.91 -1.17
N LEU A 51 -3.93 7.77 -2.47
CA LEU A 51 -5.18 7.24 -3.01
C LEU A 51 -5.00 5.75 -3.29
N ILE A 52 -5.58 4.92 -2.44
CA ILE A 52 -5.67 3.48 -2.68
C ILE A 52 -6.78 3.18 -3.71
N PRO A 53 -6.86 1.96 -4.27
CA PRO A 53 -7.93 1.59 -5.20
C PRO A 53 -9.32 1.91 -4.65
N ARG A 54 -10.10 2.66 -5.43
CA ARG A 54 -11.47 3.09 -5.09
C ARG A 54 -12.45 2.32 -5.94
N MET A 55 -13.47 1.73 -5.32
CA MET A 55 -14.43 0.85 -6.00
C MET A 55 -15.76 0.80 -5.28
N THR A 56 -16.78 0.31 -5.98
CA THR A 56 -18.10 0.05 -5.39
C THR A 56 -18.07 -1.20 -4.50
N ALA A 57 -19.07 -1.35 -3.63
CA ALA A 57 -19.26 -2.56 -2.83
C ALA A 57 -19.33 -3.83 -3.69
N GLN A 58 -20.02 -3.74 -4.83
CA GLN A 58 -20.11 -4.85 -5.78
C GLN A 58 -18.74 -5.22 -6.37
N GLN A 59 -17.94 -4.23 -6.77
CA GLN A 59 -16.59 -4.46 -7.29
C GLN A 59 -15.67 -5.05 -6.22
N ARG A 60 -15.73 -4.55 -4.99
CA ARG A 60 -14.95 -5.07 -3.87
C ARG A 60 -15.27 -6.55 -3.59
N THR A 61 -16.55 -6.90 -3.55
CA THR A 61 -16.96 -8.28 -3.30
C THR A 61 -16.70 -9.22 -4.47
N ALA A 62 -16.54 -8.68 -5.69
CA ALA A 62 -16.18 -9.45 -6.89
C ALA A 62 -14.68 -9.75 -7.00
N ILE A 63 -13.82 -9.22 -6.13
CA ILE A 63 -12.38 -9.57 -6.12
C ILE A 63 -12.26 -11.06 -5.76
N ALA A 64 -11.76 -11.84 -6.72
CA ALA A 64 -11.55 -13.26 -6.52
C ALA A 64 -10.33 -13.53 -5.64
N SER A 65 -10.49 -14.37 -4.60
CA SER A 65 -9.41 -14.77 -3.70
C SER A 65 -8.58 -13.59 -3.16
N PRO A 66 -9.21 -12.60 -2.50
CA PRO A 66 -8.48 -11.43 -2.03
C PRO A 66 -7.42 -11.84 -1.00
N ALA A 67 -6.24 -11.23 -1.08
CA ALA A 67 -5.18 -11.47 -0.12
C ALA A 67 -5.54 -10.90 1.27
N THR A 68 -5.17 -11.60 2.32
CA THR A 68 -5.29 -11.09 3.70
C THR A 68 -4.51 -9.79 3.85
N GLY A 69 -5.14 -8.75 4.41
CA GLY A 69 -4.56 -7.42 4.52
C GLY A 69 -4.80 -6.52 3.31
N LEU A 70 -5.45 -7.02 2.25
CA LEU A 70 -5.79 -6.17 1.09
C LEU A 70 -6.67 -5.00 1.52
N LEU A 71 -6.26 -3.77 1.17
CA LEU A 71 -6.91 -2.53 1.54
C LEU A 71 -7.50 -1.83 0.31
N VAL A 72 -8.77 -1.42 0.39
CA VAL A 72 -9.48 -0.68 -0.66
C VAL A 72 -10.34 0.43 -0.04
N TYR A 73 -10.74 1.41 -0.85
CA TYR A 73 -11.72 2.41 -0.45
C TYR A 73 -13.04 2.18 -1.20
N GLN A 74 -14.11 1.86 -0.47
CA GLN A 74 -15.45 1.74 -1.04
C GLN A 74 -16.09 3.11 -1.19
N VAL A 75 -16.71 3.37 -2.35
CA VAL A 75 -17.28 4.70 -2.69
C VAL A 75 -18.80 4.78 -2.58
N ASP A 76 -19.50 3.66 -2.38
CA ASP A 76 -20.97 3.58 -2.34
C ASP A 76 -21.48 2.81 -1.10
N GLY A 77 -22.78 2.82 -0.88
CA GLY A 77 -23.41 2.19 0.29
C GLY A 77 -22.90 2.81 1.58
N ASP A 78 -22.04 2.11 2.30
CA ASP A 78 -21.28 2.62 3.46
C ASP A 78 -19.85 2.97 3.01
N PRO A 79 -19.57 4.20 2.53
CA PRO A 79 -18.24 4.56 2.05
C PRO A 79 -17.18 4.51 3.15
N GLY A 80 -15.98 4.02 2.82
CA GLY A 80 -14.89 3.94 3.79
C GLY A 80 -13.77 3.02 3.37
N PHE A 81 -12.76 2.93 4.22
CA PHE A 81 -11.65 2.00 4.02
C PHE A 81 -12.07 0.61 4.46
N TYR A 82 -11.91 -0.37 3.57
CA TYR A 82 -12.17 -1.77 3.85
C TYR A 82 -10.89 -2.58 3.72
N TYR A 83 -10.69 -3.52 4.61
CA TYR A 83 -9.62 -4.50 4.53
C TYR A 83 -10.16 -5.93 4.57
N TYR A 84 -9.46 -6.84 3.91
CA TYR A 84 -9.77 -8.26 3.95
C TYR A 84 -8.94 -8.95 5.03
N ASN A 85 -9.59 -9.62 5.99
CA ASN A 85 -8.90 -10.27 7.11
C ASN A 85 -8.56 -11.75 6.87
N GLY A 86 -8.81 -12.28 5.66
CA GLY A 86 -8.64 -13.68 5.31
C GLY A 86 -9.96 -14.49 5.33
N ALA A 87 -11.01 -13.96 5.99
CA ALA A 87 -12.33 -14.58 6.04
C ALA A 87 -13.44 -13.70 5.45
N GLY A 88 -13.26 -12.36 5.49
CA GLY A 88 -14.23 -11.40 5.00
C GLY A 88 -13.69 -9.99 4.95
N TRP A 89 -14.53 -9.09 4.40
CA TRP A 89 -14.26 -7.67 4.32
C TRP A 89 -14.78 -6.93 5.53
N PHE A 90 -13.96 -6.12 6.15
CA PHE A 90 -14.28 -5.32 7.34
C PHE A 90 -14.01 -3.84 7.08
N LEU A 91 -14.95 -3.00 7.52
CA LEU A 91 -14.78 -1.56 7.53
C LEU A 91 -13.74 -1.17 8.58
N LEU A 92 -12.73 -0.40 8.18
CA LEU A 92 -11.78 0.20 9.10
C LEU A 92 -12.45 1.41 9.77
N VAL A 93 -12.93 1.22 11.00
CA VAL A 93 -13.64 2.25 11.77
C VAL A 93 -12.75 2.89 12.81
N THR A 94 -12.95 4.19 13.07
CA THR A 94 -12.32 4.88 14.18
C THR A 94 -13.07 4.62 15.49
N SER A 95 -12.42 4.81 16.63
CA SER A 95 -13.02 4.61 17.96
C SER A 95 -14.30 5.42 18.20
N ALA A 96 -14.45 6.59 17.59
CA ALA A 96 -15.63 7.43 17.70
C ALA A 96 -16.89 6.78 17.09
N VAL A 97 -16.74 6.05 15.98
CA VAL A 97 -17.83 5.32 15.32
C VAL A 97 -18.23 4.09 16.13
N ASN A 98 -17.27 3.44 16.78
CA ASN A 98 -17.55 2.28 17.65
C ASN A 98 -18.35 2.65 18.91
N THR A 99 -18.17 3.84 19.47
CA THR A 99 -18.89 4.27 20.67
C THR A 99 -20.39 4.40 20.39
N ASP A 100 -20.79 4.94 19.25
CA ASP A 100 -22.20 5.09 18.89
C ASP A 100 -22.89 3.74 18.61
N ARG A 101 -22.19 2.83 17.90
CA ARG A 101 -22.73 1.49 17.62
C ARG A 101 -22.79 0.61 18.87
N GLN A 102 -21.80 0.70 19.75
CA GLN A 102 -21.81 -0.02 21.02
C GLN A 102 -22.87 0.53 21.99
N ASN A 103 -23.07 1.85 22.05
CA ASN A 103 -24.15 2.44 22.82
C ASN A 103 -25.53 2.02 22.30
N SER A 104 -25.74 1.95 20.99
CA SER A 104 -26.98 1.44 20.39
C SER A 104 -27.25 -0.03 20.78
N LEU A 105 -26.22 -0.88 20.79
CA LEU A 105 -26.32 -2.28 21.21
C LEU A 105 -26.57 -2.43 22.72
N ILE A 106 -25.94 -1.58 23.56
CA ILE A 106 -26.12 -1.59 25.02
C ILE A 106 -27.54 -1.17 25.40
N TYR A 107 -28.14 -0.19 24.72
CA TYR A 107 -29.52 0.21 24.95
C TYR A 107 -30.52 -0.86 24.52
N THR A 108 -30.22 -1.67 23.51
CA THR A 108 -31.10 -2.78 23.09
C THR A 108 -31.04 -3.94 24.09
N VAL A 109 -29.92 -4.17 24.77
CA VAL A 109 -29.79 -5.24 25.80
C VAL A 109 -30.35 -4.83 27.17
N LYS A 110 -30.43 -3.54 27.49
CA LYS A 110 -31.02 -3.02 28.77
C LYS A 110 -32.52 -2.80 28.74
N GLY A 111 -33.17 -3.13 27.62
CA GLY A 111 -34.62 -3.01 27.44
C GLY A 111 -35.44 -4.21 27.96
N PHE A 112 -34.90 -4.94 28.94
CA PHE A 112 -35.64 -5.98 29.69
C PHE A 112 -35.87 -5.53 31.12
#